data_49e18a526b1ef392665575ae70ae60f1
#
_entry.id   49e18a526b1ef392665575ae70ae60f1
#
_cell.length_a   1.000
_cell.length_b   1.000
_cell.length_c   1.000
_cell.angle_alpha   90.00
_cell.angle_beta   90.00
_cell.angle_gamma   90.00
#
_symmetry.space_group_name_H-M   'P 1'
#
loop_
_entity.id
_entity.type
_entity.pdbx_description
1 polymer ?
#
loop_
_entity_poly.entity_id
_entity_poly.type
_entity_poly.pdbx_seq_one_letter_code
_entity_poly.pdbx_strand_id
1 'polypeptide(L)'
;MNIVILLGAPGSGKGTIAGRLASEDANLKHVSSGDLLRGAVAKGTPAGQAAKAAMEAGQLVKDEIIAEMIKDVIAETKGDVTMLLDGFPRNVKQAEVLEAIKAPIRSAVLVDVPDEIIADRIAGRRTCPKCKAGYHVKALPPKVEGVCDKCGTALTIRKDDNPDTVKDRLVVYHRETEPLIKFYEAKGLLRKIDGNQGPEKNAIAFRNAM
;
A
#
# COMPACT_ATOMS: atom_id res chain seq x y z
N MET A 1 -20.33 -3.64 0.33
CA MET A 1 -18.87 -3.38 0.25
C MET A 1 -18.45 -2.57 1.47
N ASN A 2 -17.27 -2.87 2.08
CA ASN A 2 -16.63 -2.08 3.12
C ASN A 2 -15.21 -1.71 2.70
N ILE A 3 -14.64 -0.65 3.29
CA ILE A 3 -13.25 -0.24 3.03
C ILE A 3 -12.46 -0.27 4.34
N VAL A 4 -11.32 -0.94 4.34
CA VAL A 4 -10.29 -0.88 5.38
C VAL A 4 -9.07 -0.17 4.80
N ILE A 5 -8.68 0.94 5.43
CA ILE A 5 -7.54 1.75 5.00
C ILE A 5 -6.27 1.22 5.68
N LEU A 6 -5.21 1.00 4.90
CA LEU A 6 -3.91 0.61 5.42
C LEU A 6 -3.02 1.85 5.58
N LEU A 7 -2.72 2.22 6.82
CA LEU A 7 -1.79 3.29 7.17
C LEU A 7 -0.44 2.74 7.60
N GLY A 8 0.60 3.54 7.46
CA GLY A 8 1.97 3.22 7.88
C GLY A 8 3.02 3.65 6.85
N ALA A 9 4.26 3.75 7.29
CA ALA A 9 5.39 4.20 6.49
C ALA A 9 5.64 3.33 5.24
N PRO A 10 6.27 3.86 4.18
CA PRO A 10 6.75 3.03 3.07
C PRO A 10 7.65 1.91 3.61
N GLY A 11 7.44 0.66 3.20
CA GLY A 11 8.22 -0.47 3.74
C GLY A 11 7.68 -1.10 5.03
N SER A 12 6.63 -0.58 5.66
CA SER A 12 6.05 -1.16 6.89
C SER A 12 5.39 -2.54 6.69
N GLY A 13 5.19 -3.00 5.44
CA GLY A 13 4.65 -4.33 5.14
C GLY A 13 3.16 -4.36 4.77
N LYS A 14 2.50 -3.20 4.63
CA LYS A 14 1.08 -3.09 4.23
C LYS A 14 0.70 -3.98 3.05
N GLY A 15 1.40 -3.84 1.94
CA GLY A 15 1.12 -4.60 0.73
C GLY A 15 1.33 -6.12 0.90
N THR A 16 2.29 -6.54 1.73
CA THR A 16 2.50 -7.96 2.06
C THR A 16 1.32 -8.51 2.86
N ILE A 17 0.88 -7.77 3.88
CA ILE A 17 -0.28 -8.11 4.70
C ILE A 17 -1.53 -8.21 3.82
N ALA A 18 -1.85 -7.14 3.09
CA ALA A 18 -3.06 -7.09 2.26
C ALA A 18 -3.06 -8.14 1.14
N GLY A 19 -1.91 -8.35 0.48
CA GLY A 19 -1.78 -9.36 -0.57
C GLY A 19 -1.91 -10.80 -0.04
N ARG A 20 -1.45 -11.07 1.18
CA ARG A 20 -1.63 -12.35 1.86
C ARG A 20 -3.10 -12.55 2.21
N LEU A 21 -3.72 -11.62 2.91
CA LEU A 21 -5.12 -11.72 3.33
C LEU A 21 -6.06 -11.89 2.14
N ALA A 22 -5.87 -11.13 1.07
CA ALA A 22 -6.66 -11.27 -0.16
C ALA A 22 -6.41 -12.59 -0.90
N SER A 23 -5.27 -13.26 -0.69
CA SER A 23 -5.04 -14.60 -1.26
C SER A 23 -5.66 -15.73 -0.43
N GLU A 24 -5.94 -15.49 0.84
CA GLU A 24 -6.55 -16.44 1.78
C GLU A 24 -8.08 -16.31 1.84
N ASP A 25 -8.65 -15.15 1.48
CA ASP A 25 -10.06 -14.84 1.61
C ASP A 25 -10.58 -14.11 0.36
N ALA A 26 -11.45 -14.76 -0.39
CA ALA A 26 -12.03 -14.22 -1.63
C ALA A 26 -12.92 -12.99 -1.41
N ASN A 27 -13.39 -12.76 -0.17
CA ASN A 27 -14.17 -11.56 0.19
C ASN A 27 -13.29 -10.34 0.46
N LEU A 28 -11.95 -10.49 0.46
CA LEU A 28 -10.99 -9.42 0.61
C LEU A 28 -10.37 -9.05 -0.74
N LYS A 29 -10.45 -7.78 -1.12
CA LYS A 29 -9.85 -7.25 -2.34
C LYS A 29 -8.73 -6.27 -2.00
N HIS A 30 -7.49 -6.64 -2.29
CA HIS A 30 -6.36 -5.71 -2.15
C HIS A 30 -6.35 -4.70 -3.31
N VAL A 31 -6.42 -3.42 -3.00
CA VAL A 31 -6.31 -2.31 -3.95
C VAL A 31 -5.13 -1.44 -3.55
N SER A 32 -4.05 -1.53 -4.31
CA SER A 32 -2.82 -0.74 -4.08
C SER A 32 -2.76 0.44 -5.05
N SER A 33 -2.82 1.66 -4.52
CA SER A 33 -2.66 2.89 -5.30
C SER A 33 -1.32 2.94 -6.04
N GLY A 34 -0.26 2.45 -5.42
CA GLY A 34 1.05 2.34 -6.04
C GLY A 34 1.06 1.36 -7.23
N ASP A 35 0.34 0.24 -7.15
CA ASP A 35 0.26 -0.70 -8.27
C ASP A 35 -0.63 -0.19 -9.40
N LEU A 36 -1.71 0.52 -9.08
CA LEU A 36 -2.54 1.22 -10.08
C LEU A 36 -1.69 2.21 -10.86
N LEU A 37 -0.95 3.08 -10.18
CA LEU A 37 -0.07 4.07 -10.82
C LEU A 37 1.05 3.42 -11.63
N ARG A 38 1.72 2.39 -11.10
CA ARG A 38 2.74 1.63 -11.86
C ARG A 38 2.16 0.95 -13.10
N GLY A 39 0.94 0.44 -12.99
CA GLY A 39 0.20 -0.11 -14.14
C GLY A 39 -0.10 0.94 -15.19
N ALA A 40 -0.54 2.13 -14.78
CA ALA A 40 -0.79 3.26 -15.67
C ALA A 40 0.50 3.74 -16.36
N VAL A 41 1.62 3.82 -15.64
CA VAL A 41 2.95 4.14 -16.20
C VAL A 41 3.37 3.10 -17.24
N ALA A 42 3.23 1.80 -16.93
CA ALA A 42 3.61 0.72 -17.83
C ALA A 42 2.77 0.69 -19.12
N LYS A 43 1.50 1.10 -19.04
CA LYS A 43 0.59 1.23 -20.19
C LYS A 43 0.77 2.55 -20.97
N GLY A 44 1.57 3.50 -20.47
CA GLY A 44 1.78 4.81 -21.09
C GLY A 44 0.53 5.70 -21.09
N THR A 45 -0.42 5.49 -20.17
CA THR A 45 -1.63 6.33 -20.09
C THR A 45 -1.30 7.77 -19.71
N PRO A 46 -2.14 8.78 -20.04
CA PRO A 46 -1.91 10.17 -19.63
C PRO A 46 -1.70 10.32 -18.11
N ALA A 47 -2.50 9.63 -17.30
CA ALA A 47 -2.35 9.58 -15.84
C ALA A 47 -0.99 8.98 -15.42
N GLY A 48 -0.55 7.89 -16.09
CA GLY A 48 0.73 7.27 -15.85
C GLY A 48 1.91 8.17 -16.22
N GLN A 49 1.84 8.86 -17.35
CA GLN A 49 2.86 9.82 -17.78
C GLN A 49 2.99 10.97 -16.78
N ALA A 50 1.86 11.52 -16.31
CA ALA A 50 1.83 12.59 -15.32
C ALA A 50 2.35 12.14 -13.94
N ALA A 51 2.16 10.86 -13.58
CA ALA A 51 2.57 10.31 -12.29
C ALA A 51 4.06 9.89 -12.24
N LYS A 52 4.67 9.56 -13.38
CA LYS A 52 5.98 8.90 -13.45
C LYS A 52 7.08 9.64 -12.71
N ALA A 53 7.26 10.95 -13.01
CA ALA A 53 8.33 11.74 -12.41
C ALA A 53 8.19 11.85 -10.88
N ALA A 54 6.97 12.08 -10.37
CA ALA A 54 6.71 12.14 -8.94
C ALA A 54 7.03 10.80 -8.25
N MET A 55 6.63 9.68 -8.85
CA MET A 55 6.90 8.35 -8.31
C MET A 55 8.40 8.03 -8.26
N GLU A 56 9.15 8.35 -9.31
CA GLU A 56 10.61 8.12 -9.37
C GLU A 56 11.36 9.01 -8.35
N ALA A 57 10.85 10.20 -8.05
CA ALA A 57 11.36 11.10 -7.02
C ALA A 57 10.85 10.80 -5.60
N GLY A 58 10.06 9.75 -5.39
CA GLY A 58 9.48 9.42 -4.07
C GLY A 58 8.43 10.40 -3.56
N GLN A 59 7.96 11.33 -4.40
CA GLN A 59 6.94 12.32 -4.08
C GLN A 59 5.52 11.78 -4.28
N LEU A 60 4.53 12.48 -3.71
CA LEU A 60 3.12 12.16 -3.98
C LEU A 60 2.75 12.59 -5.40
N VAL A 61 1.98 11.74 -6.07
CA VAL A 61 1.31 12.08 -7.32
C VAL A 61 0.18 13.07 -7.01
N LYS A 62 -0.18 13.94 -7.95
CA LYS A 62 -1.26 14.91 -7.80
C LYS A 62 -2.53 14.22 -7.30
N ASP A 63 -3.18 14.82 -6.30
CA ASP A 63 -4.33 14.23 -5.62
C ASP A 63 -5.48 13.90 -6.57
N GLU A 64 -5.71 14.76 -7.58
CA GLU A 64 -6.78 14.58 -8.55
C GLU A 64 -6.59 13.30 -9.37
N ILE A 65 -5.35 13.00 -9.79
CA ILE A 65 -5.05 11.83 -10.63
C ILE A 65 -5.34 10.53 -9.85
N ILE A 66 -4.81 10.44 -8.63
CA ILE A 66 -5.00 9.21 -7.86
C ILE A 66 -6.40 9.08 -7.30
N ALA A 67 -7.05 10.19 -6.95
CA ALA A 67 -8.42 10.19 -6.47
C ALA A 67 -9.40 9.68 -7.54
N GLU A 68 -9.24 10.10 -8.79
CA GLU A 68 -10.05 9.61 -9.91
C GLU A 68 -9.90 8.10 -10.08
N MET A 69 -8.66 7.61 -10.15
CA MET A 69 -8.39 6.16 -10.28
C MET A 69 -9.01 5.34 -9.13
N ILE A 70 -9.01 5.87 -7.91
CA ILE A 70 -9.60 5.18 -6.74
C ILE A 70 -11.12 5.22 -6.80
N LYS A 71 -11.72 6.34 -7.20
CA LYS A 71 -13.18 6.44 -7.41
C LYS A 71 -13.67 5.41 -8.41
N ASP A 72 -12.97 5.27 -9.54
CA ASP A 72 -13.31 4.28 -10.57
C ASP A 72 -13.28 2.86 -10.00
N VAL A 73 -12.21 2.50 -9.26
CA VAL A 73 -12.08 1.18 -8.63
C VAL A 73 -13.19 0.93 -7.60
N ILE A 74 -13.57 1.94 -6.83
CA ILE A 74 -14.68 1.84 -5.86
C ILE A 74 -16.00 1.63 -6.60
N ALA A 75 -16.27 2.40 -7.65
CA ALA A 75 -17.50 2.32 -8.44
C ALA A 75 -17.66 0.97 -9.18
N GLU A 76 -16.55 0.42 -9.67
CA GLU A 76 -16.52 -0.88 -10.35
C GLU A 76 -16.64 -2.06 -9.39
N THR A 77 -16.31 -1.88 -8.10
CA THR A 77 -16.33 -2.97 -7.11
C THR A 77 -17.75 -3.25 -6.65
N LYS A 78 -18.31 -4.40 -7.05
CA LYS A 78 -19.67 -4.86 -6.70
C LYS A 78 -19.64 -5.99 -5.68
N GLY A 79 -20.76 -6.17 -4.99
CA GLY A 79 -20.97 -7.27 -4.05
C GLY A 79 -20.51 -6.97 -2.62
N ASP A 80 -20.58 -7.99 -1.77
CA ASP A 80 -20.18 -7.89 -0.36
C ASP A 80 -18.69 -8.21 -0.21
N VAL A 81 -17.86 -7.24 -0.57
CA VAL A 81 -16.40 -7.33 -0.55
C VAL A 81 -15.85 -6.30 0.41
N THR A 82 -14.84 -6.66 1.18
CA THR A 82 -14.02 -5.71 1.95
C THR A 82 -12.78 -5.33 1.16
N MET A 83 -12.69 -4.06 0.76
CA MET A 83 -11.55 -3.51 0.05
C MET A 83 -10.45 -3.13 1.04
N LEU A 84 -9.27 -3.73 0.89
CA LEU A 84 -8.05 -3.36 1.60
C LEU A 84 -7.33 -2.29 0.79
N LEU A 85 -7.53 -1.01 1.16
CA LEU A 85 -7.04 0.14 0.41
C LEU A 85 -5.64 0.53 0.86
N ASP A 86 -4.62 0.18 0.07
CA ASP A 86 -3.20 0.39 0.38
C ASP A 86 -2.62 1.58 -0.38
N GLY A 87 -2.07 2.52 0.36
CA GLY A 87 -1.40 3.71 -0.17
C GLY A 87 -2.35 4.80 -0.67
N PHE A 88 -3.62 4.76 -0.32
CA PHE A 88 -4.60 5.83 -0.43
C PHE A 88 -5.58 5.73 0.76
N PRO A 89 -5.91 6.86 1.44
CA PRO A 89 -5.36 8.20 1.24
C PRO A 89 -3.90 8.32 1.74
N ARG A 90 -3.16 9.31 1.22
CA ARG A 90 -1.81 9.66 1.68
C ARG A 90 -1.72 11.07 2.28
N ASN A 91 -2.81 11.81 2.26
CA ASN A 91 -2.94 13.10 2.95
C ASN A 91 -4.40 13.33 3.33
N VAL A 92 -4.64 14.37 4.13
CA VAL A 92 -6.00 14.69 4.63
C VAL A 92 -6.95 15.04 3.49
N LYS A 93 -6.50 15.76 2.45
CA LYS A 93 -7.32 16.10 1.29
C LYS A 93 -7.85 14.85 0.57
N GLN A 94 -7.00 13.84 0.41
CA GLN A 94 -7.42 12.56 -0.17
C GLN A 94 -8.42 11.81 0.73
N ALA A 95 -8.27 11.90 2.06
CA ALA A 95 -9.26 11.33 2.98
C ALA A 95 -10.61 12.03 2.89
N GLU A 96 -10.62 13.36 2.74
CA GLU A 96 -11.83 14.16 2.51
C GLU A 96 -12.53 13.77 1.19
N VAL A 97 -11.78 13.40 0.16
CA VAL A 97 -12.37 12.87 -1.09
C VAL A 97 -13.16 11.58 -0.83
N LEU A 98 -12.62 10.65 -0.01
CA LEU A 98 -13.35 9.43 0.36
C LEU A 98 -14.62 9.74 1.15
N GLU A 99 -14.59 10.75 2.01
CA GLU A 99 -15.79 11.22 2.73
C GLU A 99 -16.84 11.83 1.80
N ALA A 100 -16.39 12.70 0.87
CA ALA A 100 -17.28 13.38 -0.09
C ALA A 100 -18.06 12.38 -0.95
N ILE A 101 -17.44 11.25 -1.32
CA ILE A 101 -18.12 10.17 -2.06
C ILE A 101 -18.85 9.19 -1.15
N LYS A 102 -18.92 9.46 0.17
CA LYS A 102 -19.55 8.59 1.16
C LYS A 102 -19.03 7.16 1.13
N ALA A 103 -17.70 7.01 0.93
CA ALA A 103 -17.06 5.69 0.91
C ALA A 103 -17.30 4.97 2.26
N PRO A 104 -17.70 3.70 2.26
CA PRO A 104 -18.05 2.96 3.48
C PRO A 104 -16.78 2.51 4.24
N ILE A 105 -16.07 3.47 4.86
CA ILE A 105 -14.85 3.23 5.62
C ILE A 105 -15.21 2.57 6.94
N ARG A 106 -14.74 1.33 7.16
CA ARG A 106 -14.94 0.55 8.38
C ARG A 106 -13.88 0.86 9.43
N SER A 107 -12.62 0.91 9.02
CA SER A 107 -11.47 1.18 9.88
C SER A 107 -10.28 1.69 9.09
N ALA A 108 -9.35 2.33 9.80
CA ALA A 108 -8.01 2.67 9.32
C ALA A 108 -7.00 1.96 10.23
N VAL A 109 -6.22 1.03 9.68
CA VAL A 109 -5.27 0.22 10.46
C VAL A 109 -3.85 0.72 10.21
N LEU A 110 -3.22 1.24 11.26
CA LEU A 110 -1.82 1.65 11.25
C LEU A 110 -0.92 0.44 11.49
N VAL A 111 -0.11 0.11 10.50
CA VAL A 111 1.00 -0.84 10.63
C VAL A 111 2.22 -0.05 11.08
N ASP A 112 2.43 -0.03 12.39
CA ASP A 112 3.48 0.77 13.04
C ASP A 112 4.82 0.06 12.99
N VAL A 113 5.83 0.73 12.42
CA VAL A 113 7.20 0.21 12.29
C VAL A 113 8.17 1.38 12.41
N PRO A 114 9.19 1.29 13.27
CA PRO A 114 10.23 2.32 13.39
C PRO A 114 10.99 2.55 12.08
N ASP A 115 11.38 3.79 11.82
CA ASP A 115 12.07 4.20 10.59
C ASP A 115 13.40 3.47 10.36
N GLU A 116 14.12 3.16 11.43
CA GLU A 116 15.39 2.45 11.39
C GLU A 116 15.25 1.06 10.75
N ILE A 117 14.07 0.44 10.91
CA ILE A 117 13.78 -0.89 10.35
C ILE A 117 13.33 -0.77 8.89
N ILE A 118 12.74 0.37 8.50
CA ILE A 118 12.17 0.57 7.16
C ILE A 118 13.25 0.48 6.08
N ALA A 119 14.40 1.10 6.29
CA ALA A 119 15.49 1.12 5.32
C ALA A 119 15.95 -0.32 4.97
N ASP A 120 16.17 -1.14 5.98
CA ASP A 120 16.57 -2.55 5.82
C ASP A 120 15.50 -3.37 5.10
N ARG A 121 14.23 -3.14 5.44
CA ARG A 121 13.11 -3.83 4.78
C ARG A 121 13.00 -3.49 3.31
N ILE A 122 13.21 -2.22 2.93
CA ILE A 122 13.15 -1.81 1.53
C ILE A 122 14.36 -2.33 0.76
N ALA A 123 15.55 -2.30 1.33
CA ALA A 123 16.76 -2.82 0.69
C ALA A 123 16.62 -4.32 0.32
N GLY A 124 16.00 -5.10 1.22
CA GLY A 124 15.75 -6.53 0.98
C GLY A 124 14.52 -6.85 0.13
N ARG A 125 13.70 -5.86 -0.23
CA ARG A 125 12.44 -6.07 -0.95
C ARG A 125 12.68 -6.55 -2.38
N ARG A 126 11.86 -7.52 -2.80
CA ARG A 126 11.75 -7.99 -4.19
C ARG A 126 10.28 -8.00 -4.56
N THR A 127 9.98 -7.72 -5.82
CA THR A 127 8.58 -7.67 -6.31
C THR A 127 8.49 -8.39 -7.63
N CYS A 128 7.45 -9.20 -7.81
CA CYS A 128 7.12 -9.78 -9.10
C CYS A 128 6.50 -8.74 -10.02
N PRO A 129 7.08 -8.44 -11.19
CA PRO A 129 6.53 -7.45 -12.11
C PRO A 129 5.20 -7.91 -12.74
N LYS A 130 4.95 -9.22 -12.81
CA LYS A 130 3.74 -9.82 -13.41
C LYS A 130 2.57 -9.88 -12.42
N CYS A 131 2.68 -10.63 -11.33
CA CYS A 131 1.57 -10.85 -10.40
C CYS A 131 1.60 -9.95 -9.16
N LYS A 132 2.57 -9.03 -9.06
CA LYS A 132 2.75 -8.07 -7.96
C LYS A 132 3.05 -8.68 -6.59
N ALA A 133 3.28 -9.99 -6.50
CA ALA A 133 3.67 -10.65 -5.26
C ALA A 133 4.95 -10.01 -4.69
N GLY A 134 4.91 -9.73 -3.39
CA GLY A 134 6.03 -9.17 -2.65
C GLY A 134 6.84 -10.25 -1.94
N TYR A 135 8.16 -10.09 -1.95
CA TYR A 135 9.14 -10.95 -1.28
C TYR A 135 10.17 -10.11 -0.54
N HIS A 136 10.92 -10.75 0.32
CA HIS A 136 12.06 -10.13 1.00
C HIS A 136 13.18 -11.16 1.14
N VAL A 137 14.40 -10.79 0.78
CA VAL A 137 15.55 -11.71 0.73
C VAL A 137 15.81 -12.48 2.03
N LYS A 138 15.44 -11.91 3.19
CA LYS A 138 15.59 -12.55 4.51
C LYS A 138 14.24 -12.93 5.15
N ALA A 139 13.29 -12.00 5.22
CA ALA A 139 12.07 -12.16 6.00
C ALA A 139 10.96 -12.94 5.27
N LEU A 140 10.96 -12.95 3.94
CA LEU A 140 10.00 -13.68 3.11
C LEU A 140 10.69 -14.10 1.79
N PRO A 141 11.70 -15.01 1.85
CA PRO A 141 12.42 -15.42 0.65
C PRO A 141 11.53 -16.25 -0.28
N PRO A 142 11.71 -16.16 -1.60
CA PRO A 142 11.08 -17.09 -2.52
C PRO A 142 11.70 -18.50 -2.36
N LYS A 143 10.98 -19.54 -2.77
CA LYS A 143 11.47 -20.93 -2.75
C LYS A 143 12.71 -21.13 -3.62
N VAL A 144 12.73 -20.44 -4.76
CA VAL A 144 13.89 -20.39 -5.66
C VAL A 144 14.34 -18.93 -5.74
N GLU A 145 15.60 -18.68 -5.45
CA GLU A 145 16.14 -17.33 -5.43
C GLU A 145 15.88 -16.59 -6.75
N GLY A 146 15.37 -15.37 -6.65
CA GLY A 146 15.06 -14.52 -7.79
C GLY A 146 13.83 -14.91 -8.60
N VAL A 147 13.07 -15.96 -8.22
CA VAL A 147 11.91 -16.46 -8.96
C VAL A 147 10.63 -16.33 -8.13
N CYS A 148 9.57 -15.86 -8.75
CA CYS A 148 8.26 -15.73 -8.09
C CYS A 148 7.58 -17.08 -7.89
N ASP A 149 7.26 -17.45 -6.65
CA ASP A 149 6.59 -18.73 -6.31
C ASP A 149 5.18 -18.84 -6.91
N LYS A 150 4.51 -17.71 -7.20
CA LYS A 150 3.14 -17.69 -7.71
C LYS A 150 3.04 -17.86 -9.23
N CYS A 151 4.02 -17.36 -9.99
CA CYS A 151 3.90 -17.31 -11.45
C CYS A 151 5.20 -17.57 -12.23
N GLY A 152 6.29 -17.94 -11.56
CA GLY A 152 7.57 -18.28 -12.17
C GLY A 152 8.35 -17.10 -12.80
N THR A 153 7.85 -15.87 -12.69
CA THR A 153 8.50 -14.69 -13.28
C THR A 153 9.68 -14.24 -12.43
N ALA A 154 10.77 -13.77 -13.06
CA ALA A 154 11.92 -13.21 -12.34
C ALA A 154 11.49 -12.02 -11.47
N LEU A 155 11.99 -12.00 -10.23
CA LEU A 155 11.75 -10.93 -9.27
C LEU A 155 12.64 -9.72 -9.57
N THR A 156 12.13 -8.52 -9.29
CA THR A 156 12.84 -7.28 -9.53
C THR A 156 12.87 -6.39 -8.30
N ILE A 157 13.84 -5.49 -8.23
CA ILE A 157 13.87 -4.37 -7.30
C ILE A 157 13.05 -3.24 -7.94
N ARG A 158 12.24 -2.53 -7.17
CA ARG A 158 11.49 -1.37 -7.67
C ARG A 158 12.46 -0.20 -7.92
N LYS A 159 12.18 0.63 -8.89
CA LYS A 159 13.00 1.82 -9.18
C LYS A 159 13.04 2.82 -8.01
N ASP A 160 11.95 2.89 -7.25
CA ASP A 160 11.79 3.75 -6.08
C ASP A 160 12.29 3.13 -4.76
N ASP A 161 13.04 2.02 -4.83
CA ASP A 161 13.64 1.33 -3.67
C ASP A 161 15.15 1.59 -3.53
N ASN A 162 15.67 2.66 -4.14
CA ASN A 162 17.04 3.11 -3.88
C ASN A 162 17.10 3.90 -2.55
N PRO A 163 18.26 3.91 -1.84
CA PRO A 163 18.36 4.51 -0.51
C PRO A 163 17.97 5.99 -0.41
N ASP A 164 18.29 6.79 -1.43
CA ASP A 164 17.99 8.23 -1.41
C ASP A 164 16.48 8.46 -1.57
N THR A 165 15.85 7.80 -2.54
CA THR A 165 14.40 7.87 -2.71
C THR A 165 13.65 7.35 -1.48
N VAL A 166 14.20 6.36 -0.76
CA VAL A 166 13.59 5.86 0.50
C VAL A 166 13.57 6.94 1.57
N LYS A 167 14.67 7.69 1.74
CA LYS A 167 14.73 8.83 2.67
C LYS A 167 13.69 9.89 2.31
N ASP A 168 13.61 10.28 1.03
CA ASP A 168 12.62 11.26 0.57
C ASP A 168 11.18 10.78 0.83
N ARG A 169 10.90 9.49 0.62
CA ARG A 169 9.59 8.90 0.91
C ARG A 169 9.24 8.92 2.40
N LEU A 170 10.20 8.75 3.30
CA LEU A 170 9.97 8.87 4.74
C LEU A 170 9.68 10.32 5.12
N VAL A 171 10.45 11.28 4.62
CA VAL A 171 10.18 12.71 4.83
C VAL A 171 8.77 13.08 4.35
N VAL A 172 8.39 12.64 3.15
CA VAL A 172 7.05 12.88 2.60
C VAL A 172 5.97 12.18 3.45
N TYR A 173 6.23 10.96 3.91
CA TYR A 173 5.30 10.22 4.78
C TYR A 173 5.01 11.00 6.07
N HIS A 174 6.03 11.44 6.79
CA HIS A 174 5.86 12.17 8.06
C HIS A 174 5.15 13.50 7.86
N ARG A 175 5.46 14.22 6.79
CA ARG A 175 4.85 15.50 6.49
C ARG A 175 3.39 15.39 6.04
N GLU A 176 3.11 14.47 5.13
CA GLU A 176 1.82 14.43 4.41
C GLU A 176 0.87 13.34 4.93
N THR A 177 1.41 12.16 5.26
CA THR A 177 0.60 10.96 5.52
C THR A 177 0.37 10.70 7.01
N GLU A 178 1.37 10.93 7.83
CA GLU A 178 1.26 10.73 9.28
C GLU A 178 0.11 11.54 9.93
N PRO A 179 -0.24 12.76 9.48
CA PRO A 179 -1.42 13.48 9.98
C PRO A 179 -2.74 12.72 9.86
N LEU A 180 -2.84 11.73 8.96
CA LEU A 180 -4.00 10.85 8.85
C LEU A 180 -4.24 10.01 10.11
N ILE A 181 -3.21 9.75 10.91
CA ILE A 181 -3.34 9.03 12.17
C ILE A 181 -4.30 9.79 13.09
N LYS A 182 -4.04 11.07 13.31
CA LYS A 182 -4.92 11.94 14.12
C LYS A 182 -6.30 12.14 13.48
N PHE A 183 -6.35 12.22 12.15
CA PHE A 183 -7.60 12.36 11.41
C PHE A 183 -8.55 11.18 11.63
N TYR A 184 -8.05 9.93 11.54
CA TYR A 184 -8.87 8.74 11.76
C TYR A 184 -9.05 8.41 13.24
N GLU A 185 -8.13 8.81 14.12
CA GLU A 185 -8.29 8.73 15.57
C GLU A 185 -9.45 9.58 16.06
N ALA A 186 -9.53 10.83 15.62
CA ALA A 186 -10.64 11.74 15.95
C ALA A 186 -12.02 11.22 15.49
N LYS A 187 -12.05 10.34 14.48
CA LYS A 187 -13.27 9.67 13.98
C LYS A 187 -13.57 8.33 14.66
N GLY A 188 -12.74 7.87 15.58
CA GLY A 188 -12.87 6.57 16.24
C GLY A 188 -12.60 5.37 15.32
N LEU A 189 -12.05 5.61 14.12
CA LEU A 189 -11.80 4.59 13.10
C LEU A 189 -10.38 4.01 13.15
N LEU A 190 -9.45 4.66 13.88
CA LEU A 190 -8.06 4.21 13.93
C LEU A 190 -7.92 2.93 14.74
N ARG A 191 -7.16 1.99 14.20
CA ARG A 191 -6.62 0.81 14.90
C ARG A 191 -5.12 0.77 14.68
N LYS A 192 -4.34 0.31 15.66
CA LYS A 192 -2.89 0.26 15.59
C LYS A 192 -2.40 -1.16 15.84
N ILE A 193 -1.48 -1.63 15.01
CA ILE A 193 -0.79 -2.91 15.19
C ILE A 193 0.72 -2.71 15.15
N ASP A 194 1.46 -3.53 15.90
CA ASP A 194 2.91 -3.63 15.79
C ASP A 194 3.27 -4.37 14.49
N GLY A 195 3.84 -3.65 13.53
CA GLY A 195 4.28 -4.19 12.23
C GLY A 195 5.61 -4.95 12.28
N ASN A 196 6.24 -5.12 13.47
CA ASN A 196 7.57 -5.72 13.58
C ASN A 196 7.58 -7.20 14.01
N GLN A 197 6.42 -7.85 14.05
CA GLN A 197 6.30 -9.24 14.51
C GLN A 197 6.48 -10.31 13.41
N GLY A 198 6.81 -9.90 12.20
CA GLY A 198 6.92 -10.78 11.04
C GLY A 198 5.62 -10.92 10.23
N PRO A 199 5.73 -11.39 8.96
CA PRO A 199 4.60 -11.32 8.00
C PRO A 199 3.34 -12.06 8.46
N GLU A 200 3.50 -13.20 9.10
CA GLU A 200 2.37 -14.04 9.53
C GLU A 200 1.61 -13.43 10.71
N LYS A 201 2.33 -13.09 11.78
CA LYS A 201 1.72 -12.47 12.98
C LYS A 201 1.10 -11.12 12.64
N ASN A 202 1.76 -10.33 11.77
CA ASN A 202 1.23 -9.05 11.32
C ASN A 202 -0.09 -9.23 10.53
N ALA A 203 -0.21 -10.27 9.70
CA ALA A 203 -1.44 -10.55 8.97
C ALA A 203 -2.60 -10.94 9.92
N ILE A 204 -2.31 -11.77 10.94
CA ILE A 204 -3.30 -12.13 11.97
C ILE A 204 -3.73 -10.89 12.77
N ALA A 205 -2.76 -10.09 13.25
CA ALA A 205 -3.05 -8.86 13.99
C ALA A 205 -3.88 -7.87 13.16
N PHE A 206 -3.56 -7.73 11.86
CA PHE A 206 -4.30 -6.87 10.95
C PHE A 206 -5.74 -7.38 10.73
N ARG A 207 -5.93 -8.70 10.53
CA ARG A 207 -7.26 -9.30 10.38
C ARG A 207 -8.16 -9.03 11.61
N ASN A 208 -7.59 -9.09 12.82
CA ASN A 208 -8.32 -8.82 14.05
C ASN A 208 -8.64 -7.32 14.26
N ALA A 209 -7.90 -6.43 13.59
CA ALA A 209 -8.05 -4.98 13.67
C ALA A 209 -8.97 -4.37 12.58
N MET A 210 -9.40 -5.15 11.58
CA MET A 210 -10.25 -4.71 10.46
C MET A 210 -11.66 -4.25 10.86
#